data_0ff8ab3c37b4331ad83cf579f08e856b
#
_entry.id   0ff8ab3c37b4331ad83cf579f08e856b
#
_cell.length_a   1.000
_cell.length_b   1.000
_cell.length_c   1.000
_cell.angle_alpha   90.00
_cell.angle_beta   90.00
_cell.angle_gamma   90.00
#
_symmetry.space_group_name_H-M   'P 1'
#
loop_
_entity.id
_entity.type
_entity.pdbx_description
1 polymer ?
#
loop_
_entity_poly.entity_id
_entity_poly.type
_entity_poly.pdbx_seq_one_letter_code
_entity_poly.pdbx_strand_id
1 'polypeptide(L)'
;MTSTSGSLRRYLLTRLALVVPMVLILLTLVFVLMRVAPGNPIEAALGGHLTHAQLVVRERAAGYDRPLIVQYGQYLGQVLTGHFGTTLTDQRPVTQVLAQNGAATLELTMSAMVIAVGVGIPLGMLAGRLRDTLVDALARLYGIFIYAIPVFFLGLLAQLLFGHILNWLPTSSQASVIVQAELQPHTNILILDAMIDGQWGDIPDLLAHLLLPAVTLGLVISGVVVRLVRVNVMQAMKGDYVEAARARGLRERTVVVRHAFKNALVPIVTVTGLQAALLLSGAVLTEETFNWPGIGNELIYYLENRDYIAVQGIITVFALAVVAISLLIDLINAWVDPRVRY
;
A
#
# COMPACT_ATOMS: atom_id res chain seq x y z
N MET A 1 16.96 30.97 24.54
CA MET A 1 16.67 29.52 24.36
C MET A 1 15.32 29.22 25.02
N THR A 2 14.21 29.49 24.36
CA THR A 2 12.86 29.25 24.93
C THR A 2 11.96 28.65 23.85
N SER A 3 11.36 27.51 24.20
CA SER A 3 10.16 26.87 23.63
C SER A 3 10.18 26.31 22.21
N THR A 4 11.08 25.38 21.92
CA THR A 4 10.95 24.49 20.74
C THR A 4 9.87 23.41 20.92
N SER A 5 9.42 23.14 22.14
CA SER A 5 8.40 22.12 22.45
C SER A 5 6.96 22.55 22.12
N GLY A 6 6.68 23.85 22.11
CA GLY A 6 5.34 24.38 21.85
C GLY A 6 4.90 24.25 20.37
N SER A 7 5.84 24.39 19.44
CA SER A 7 5.55 24.35 18.01
C SER A 7 5.31 22.91 17.51
N LEU A 8 6.09 21.93 17.95
CA LEU A 8 5.89 20.52 17.60
C LEU A 8 4.55 20.00 18.12
N ARG A 9 4.23 20.30 19.39
CA ARG A 9 2.96 19.92 19.99
C ARG A 9 1.78 20.53 19.23
N ARG A 10 1.87 21.80 18.85
CA ARG A 10 0.83 22.48 18.06
C ARG A 10 0.69 21.84 16.68
N TYR A 11 1.78 21.55 16.01
CA TYR A 11 1.79 20.86 14.72
C TYR A 11 1.09 19.50 14.82
N LEU A 12 1.47 18.66 15.79
CA LEU A 12 0.88 17.32 15.99
C LEU A 12 -0.60 17.41 16.33
N LEU A 13 -1.00 18.34 17.22
CA LEU A 13 -2.41 18.54 17.57
C LEU A 13 -3.22 19.00 16.35
N THR A 14 -2.69 19.88 15.53
CA THR A 14 -3.35 20.32 14.29
C THR A 14 -3.52 19.17 13.31
N ARG A 15 -2.48 18.34 13.13
CA ARG A 15 -2.56 17.14 12.27
C ARG A 15 -3.59 16.14 12.78
N LEU A 16 -3.59 15.83 14.08
CA LEU A 16 -4.60 14.97 14.70
C LEU A 16 -6.02 15.53 14.56
N ALA A 17 -6.18 16.83 14.72
CA ALA A 17 -7.48 17.48 14.53
C ALA A 17 -7.97 17.40 13.08
N LEU A 18 -7.06 17.47 12.09
CA LEU A 18 -7.39 17.32 10.66
C LEU A 18 -7.70 15.89 10.25
N VAL A 19 -7.19 14.89 10.98
CA VAL A 19 -7.52 13.46 10.73
C VAL A 19 -9.02 13.21 10.90
N VAL A 20 -9.65 13.82 11.91
CA VAL A 20 -11.09 13.59 12.16
C VAL A 20 -11.97 13.96 10.98
N PRO A 21 -11.94 15.21 10.44
CA PRO A 21 -12.75 15.54 9.28
C PRO A 21 -12.36 14.73 8.04
N MET A 22 -11.07 14.39 7.83
CA MET A 22 -10.64 13.58 6.71
C MET A 22 -11.23 12.16 6.78
N VAL A 23 -11.19 11.52 7.94
CA VAL A 23 -11.83 10.21 8.18
C VAL A 23 -13.33 10.30 7.94
N LEU A 24 -14.01 11.30 8.51
CA LEU A 24 -15.45 11.47 8.34
C LEU A 24 -15.84 11.65 6.87
N ILE A 25 -15.11 12.45 6.11
CA ILE A 25 -15.34 12.64 4.67
C ILE A 25 -15.19 11.31 3.92
N LEU A 26 -14.12 10.55 4.18
CA LEU A 26 -13.88 9.25 3.54
C LEU A 26 -14.97 8.25 3.90
N LEU A 27 -15.32 8.11 5.17
CA LEU A 27 -16.38 7.21 5.61
C LEU A 27 -17.74 7.59 5.01
N THR A 28 -18.05 8.90 4.95
CA THR A 28 -19.27 9.39 4.32
C THR A 28 -19.29 9.02 2.83
N LEU A 29 -18.18 9.21 2.13
CA LEU A 29 -18.06 8.88 0.71
C LEU A 29 -18.26 7.38 0.48
N VAL A 30 -17.62 6.52 1.27
CA VAL A 30 -17.79 5.05 1.19
C VAL A 30 -19.25 4.69 1.44
N PHE A 31 -19.86 5.24 2.49
CA PHE A 31 -21.27 4.98 2.81
C PHE A 31 -22.19 5.39 1.66
N VAL A 32 -22.02 6.59 1.12
CA VAL A 32 -22.87 7.10 0.02
C VAL A 32 -22.69 6.26 -1.24
N LEU A 33 -21.45 5.94 -1.61
CA LEU A 33 -21.18 5.09 -2.79
C LEU A 33 -21.88 3.75 -2.69
N MET A 34 -21.85 3.10 -1.53
CA MET A 34 -22.52 1.80 -1.34
C MET A 34 -24.05 1.91 -1.29
N ARG A 35 -24.62 3.08 -1.10
CA ARG A 35 -26.09 3.30 -1.11
C ARG A 35 -26.62 3.82 -2.45
N VAL A 36 -25.74 4.47 -3.25
CA VAL A 36 -26.09 4.93 -4.62
C VAL A 36 -25.88 3.80 -5.65
N ALA A 37 -25.10 2.76 -5.30
CA ALA A 37 -24.92 1.59 -6.16
C ALA A 37 -26.29 0.99 -6.55
N PRO A 38 -26.54 0.75 -7.85
CA PRO A 38 -27.82 0.28 -8.33
C PRO A 38 -28.10 -1.16 -7.86
N GLY A 39 -29.32 -1.40 -7.41
CA GLY A 39 -29.81 -2.73 -6.96
C GLY A 39 -29.90 -2.87 -5.44
N ASN A 40 -30.66 -3.90 -5.02
CA ASN A 40 -30.75 -4.28 -3.63
C ASN A 40 -29.52 -5.12 -3.25
N PRO A 41 -28.67 -4.69 -2.31
CA PRO A 41 -27.44 -5.42 -1.97
C PRO A 41 -27.71 -6.84 -1.46
N ILE A 42 -28.85 -7.07 -0.79
CA ILE A 42 -29.21 -8.38 -0.26
C ILE A 42 -29.70 -9.31 -1.38
N GLU A 43 -30.52 -8.78 -2.28
CA GLU A 43 -31.01 -9.52 -3.45
C GLU A 43 -29.86 -9.83 -4.41
N ALA A 44 -28.97 -8.87 -4.63
CA ALA A 44 -27.83 -9.00 -5.52
C ALA A 44 -26.84 -10.09 -5.06
N ALA A 45 -26.51 -10.13 -3.75
CA ALA A 45 -25.56 -11.08 -3.19
C ALA A 45 -26.15 -12.52 -3.07
N LEU A 46 -27.46 -12.65 -2.90
CA LEU A 46 -28.11 -13.95 -2.71
C LEU A 46 -28.75 -14.51 -4.00
N GLY A 47 -28.45 -13.88 -5.16
CA GLY A 47 -28.71 -14.45 -6.47
C GLY A 47 -30.21 -14.63 -6.85
N GLY A 48 -31.10 -13.80 -6.31
CA GLY A 48 -32.54 -13.86 -6.66
C GLY A 48 -33.29 -15.14 -6.22
N HIS A 49 -32.64 -15.98 -5.39
CA HIS A 49 -33.24 -17.21 -4.88
C HIS A 49 -34.16 -17.00 -3.65
N LEU A 50 -34.28 -15.76 -3.18
CA LEU A 50 -35.13 -15.42 -2.04
C LEU A 50 -36.52 -15.11 -2.48
N THR A 51 -37.51 -15.60 -1.70
CA THR A 51 -38.88 -15.12 -1.81
C THR A 51 -38.95 -13.68 -1.31
N HIS A 52 -39.91 -12.91 -1.80
CA HIS A 52 -40.08 -11.50 -1.38
C HIS A 52 -40.19 -11.36 0.17
N ALA A 53 -40.85 -12.33 0.83
CA ALA A 53 -40.96 -12.35 2.28
C ALA A 53 -39.60 -12.53 2.99
N GLN A 54 -38.76 -13.41 2.46
CA GLN A 54 -37.38 -13.62 2.99
C GLN A 54 -36.50 -12.41 2.76
N LEU A 55 -36.62 -11.75 1.62
CA LEU A 55 -35.91 -10.53 1.31
C LEU A 55 -36.24 -9.44 2.34
N VAL A 56 -37.52 -9.15 2.56
CA VAL A 56 -37.97 -8.12 3.54
C VAL A 56 -37.47 -8.43 4.96
N VAL A 57 -37.46 -9.69 5.38
CA VAL A 57 -36.94 -10.09 6.70
C VAL A 57 -35.44 -9.80 6.81
N ARG A 58 -34.65 -10.10 5.77
CA ARG A 58 -33.20 -9.85 5.75
C ARG A 58 -32.87 -8.37 5.64
N GLU A 59 -33.62 -7.59 4.86
CA GLU A 59 -33.49 -6.14 4.79
C GLU A 59 -33.69 -5.48 6.16
N ARG A 60 -34.74 -5.88 6.88
CA ARG A 60 -34.99 -5.41 8.24
C ARG A 60 -33.90 -5.83 9.21
N ALA A 61 -33.44 -7.08 9.13
CA ALA A 61 -32.37 -7.58 9.99
C ALA A 61 -31.05 -6.80 9.74
N ALA A 62 -30.77 -6.44 8.49
CA ALA A 62 -29.62 -5.64 8.11
C ALA A 62 -29.84 -4.12 8.29
N GLY A 63 -31.05 -3.67 8.66
CA GLY A 63 -31.38 -2.27 8.90
C GLY A 63 -31.50 -1.40 7.64
N TYR A 64 -31.67 -2.01 6.46
CA TYR A 64 -31.81 -1.29 5.19
C TYR A 64 -33.17 -0.59 5.05
N ASP A 65 -34.16 -0.96 5.86
CA ASP A 65 -35.49 -0.33 5.95
C ASP A 65 -35.50 1.00 6.73
N ARG A 66 -34.38 1.32 7.41
CA ARG A 66 -34.27 2.52 8.26
C ARG A 66 -33.92 3.77 7.42
N PRO A 67 -34.25 4.99 7.93
CA PRO A 67 -33.80 6.23 7.29
C PRO A 67 -32.29 6.28 7.11
N LEU A 68 -31.79 6.83 5.99
CA LEU A 68 -30.36 6.87 5.66
C LEU A 68 -29.48 7.47 6.76
N ILE A 69 -29.99 8.48 7.47
CA ILE A 69 -29.25 9.11 8.58
C ILE A 69 -29.04 8.14 9.75
N VAL A 70 -30.00 7.25 10.00
CA VAL A 70 -29.90 6.23 11.04
C VAL A 70 -28.91 5.14 10.62
N GLN A 71 -28.98 4.71 9.35
CA GLN A 71 -28.02 3.75 8.78
C GLN A 71 -26.59 4.31 8.84
N TYR A 72 -26.39 5.61 8.52
CA TYR A 72 -25.10 6.27 8.60
C TYR A 72 -24.56 6.32 10.03
N GLY A 73 -25.40 6.69 11.00
CA GLY A 73 -25.04 6.67 12.41
C GLY A 73 -24.64 5.28 12.92
N GLN A 74 -25.36 4.24 12.49
CA GLN A 74 -25.02 2.85 12.80
C GLN A 74 -23.70 2.42 12.15
N TYR A 75 -23.47 2.78 10.89
CA TYR A 75 -22.23 2.50 10.20
C TYR A 75 -21.02 3.17 10.92
N LEU A 76 -21.14 4.44 11.32
CA LEU A 76 -20.07 5.09 12.09
C LEU A 76 -19.84 4.41 13.44
N GLY A 77 -20.91 4.00 14.13
CA GLY A 77 -20.80 3.25 15.38
C GLY A 77 -20.09 1.90 15.18
N GLN A 78 -20.40 1.18 14.12
CA GLN A 78 -19.75 -0.08 13.75
C GLN A 78 -18.27 0.11 13.44
N VAL A 79 -17.92 1.13 12.67
CA VAL A 79 -16.51 1.46 12.38
C VAL A 79 -15.73 1.77 13.66
N LEU A 80 -16.30 2.56 14.57
CA LEU A 80 -15.68 2.92 15.86
C LEU A 80 -15.47 1.71 16.78
N THR A 81 -16.34 0.71 16.70
CA THR A 81 -16.24 -0.54 17.47
C THR A 81 -15.48 -1.66 16.76
N GLY A 82 -14.99 -1.41 15.53
CA GLY A 82 -14.29 -2.41 14.73
C GLY A 82 -15.19 -3.54 14.19
N HIS A 83 -16.50 -3.35 14.16
CA HIS A 83 -17.47 -4.31 13.65
C HIS A 83 -17.87 -3.95 12.22
N PHE A 84 -17.28 -4.61 11.23
CA PHE A 84 -17.53 -4.36 9.80
C PHE A 84 -18.61 -5.28 9.20
N GLY A 85 -19.31 -6.06 10.03
CA GLY A 85 -20.33 -7.00 9.60
C GLY A 85 -19.79 -8.38 9.22
N THR A 86 -20.68 -9.19 8.64
CA THR A 86 -20.39 -10.54 8.13
C THR A 86 -20.67 -10.55 6.63
N THR A 87 -19.79 -11.15 5.87
CA THR A 87 -19.95 -11.31 4.42
C THR A 87 -21.22 -12.11 4.11
N LEU A 88 -21.89 -11.78 3.02
CA LEU A 88 -23.09 -12.48 2.58
C LEU A 88 -22.75 -13.76 1.81
N THR A 89 -21.63 -13.76 1.10
CA THR A 89 -21.20 -14.81 0.19
C THR A 89 -20.76 -16.07 0.94
N ASP A 90 -19.89 -15.93 1.93
CA ASP A 90 -19.25 -17.05 2.63
C ASP A 90 -19.40 -17.01 4.16
N GLN A 91 -20.21 -16.08 4.68
CA GLN A 91 -20.59 -15.95 6.10
C GLN A 91 -19.38 -15.75 7.04
N ARG A 92 -18.26 -15.20 6.54
CA ARG A 92 -17.10 -14.86 7.37
C ARG A 92 -17.22 -13.47 7.98
N PRO A 93 -16.79 -13.23 9.22
CA PRO A 93 -16.63 -11.87 9.74
C PRO A 93 -15.66 -11.08 8.86
N VAL A 94 -16.03 -9.87 8.44
CA VAL A 94 -15.15 -9.02 7.60
C VAL A 94 -13.82 -8.74 8.30
N THR A 95 -13.81 -8.64 9.64
CA THR A 95 -12.58 -8.51 10.43
C THR A 95 -11.63 -9.69 10.25
N GLN A 96 -12.15 -10.91 10.11
CA GLN A 96 -11.34 -12.09 9.85
C GLN A 96 -10.73 -12.05 8.45
N VAL A 97 -11.52 -11.69 7.44
CA VAL A 97 -11.02 -11.49 6.07
C VAL A 97 -9.89 -10.46 6.05
N LEU A 98 -10.09 -9.32 6.73
CA LEU A 98 -9.10 -8.26 6.83
C LEU A 98 -7.82 -8.71 7.55
N ALA A 99 -7.93 -9.50 8.60
CA ALA A 99 -6.76 -9.98 9.35
C ALA A 99 -5.94 -10.99 8.54
N GLN A 100 -6.61 -11.94 7.89
CA GLN A 100 -5.96 -12.99 7.11
C GLN A 100 -5.32 -12.45 5.83
N ASN A 101 -6.12 -11.78 5.01
CA ASN A 101 -5.67 -11.29 3.70
C ASN A 101 -4.88 -9.98 3.79
N GLY A 102 -5.09 -9.19 4.84
CA GLY A 102 -4.32 -7.96 5.09
C GLY A 102 -2.84 -8.21 5.33
N ALA A 103 -2.51 -9.31 6.00
CA ALA A 103 -1.13 -9.72 6.22
C ALA A 103 -0.42 -10.03 4.89
N ALA A 104 -1.09 -10.75 3.97
CA ALA A 104 -0.56 -11.05 2.64
C ALA A 104 -0.36 -9.77 1.79
N THR A 105 -1.32 -8.82 1.84
CA THR A 105 -1.15 -7.50 1.19
C THR A 105 0.03 -6.74 1.78
N LEU A 106 0.21 -6.75 3.11
CA LEU A 106 1.35 -6.13 3.78
C LEU A 106 2.67 -6.75 3.34
N GLU A 107 2.76 -8.08 3.29
CA GLU A 107 3.96 -8.80 2.84
C GLU A 107 4.36 -8.39 1.42
N LEU A 108 3.41 -8.38 0.49
CA LEU A 108 3.62 -7.95 -0.88
C LEU A 108 4.04 -6.48 -0.98
N THR A 109 3.30 -5.58 -0.33
CA THR A 109 3.54 -4.13 -0.44
C THR A 109 4.83 -3.70 0.24
N MET A 110 5.19 -4.30 1.37
CA MET A 110 6.48 -4.05 2.04
C MET A 110 7.64 -4.55 1.19
N SER A 111 7.54 -5.74 0.61
CA SER A 111 8.55 -6.30 -0.29
C SER A 111 8.71 -5.47 -1.55
N ALA A 112 7.61 -5.03 -2.16
CA ALA A 112 7.63 -4.12 -3.30
C ALA A 112 8.28 -2.77 -2.94
N MET A 113 8.01 -2.23 -1.74
CA MET A 113 8.62 -0.99 -1.27
C MET A 113 10.13 -1.14 -1.05
N VAL A 114 10.58 -2.26 -0.50
CA VAL A 114 12.02 -2.56 -0.36
C VAL A 114 12.70 -2.56 -1.73
N ILE A 115 12.08 -3.18 -2.74
CA ILE A 115 12.60 -3.19 -4.11
C ILE A 115 12.57 -1.77 -4.71
N ALA A 116 11.47 -1.05 -4.56
CA ALA A 116 11.33 0.32 -5.08
C ALA A 116 12.39 1.28 -4.53
N VAL A 117 12.64 1.22 -3.24
CA VAL A 117 13.65 2.02 -2.54
C VAL A 117 15.06 1.52 -2.89
N GLY A 118 15.27 0.20 -2.87
CA GLY A 118 16.54 -0.46 -3.16
C GLY A 118 17.06 -0.20 -4.58
N VAL A 119 16.15 -0.09 -5.56
CA VAL A 119 16.47 0.27 -6.96
C VAL A 119 16.45 1.80 -7.15
N GLY A 120 15.40 2.45 -6.65
CA GLY A 120 15.11 3.84 -6.93
C GLY A 120 16.11 4.82 -6.34
N ILE A 121 16.53 4.61 -5.09
CA ILE A 121 17.49 5.51 -4.44
C ILE A 121 18.87 5.45 -5.10
N PRO A 122 19.51 4.28 -5.28
CA PRO A 122 20.83 4.22 -5.90
C PRO A 122 20.86 4.77 -7.33
N LEU A 123 19.88 4.38 -8.15
CA LEU A 123 19.78 4.88 -9.53
C LEU A 123 19.51 6.38 -9.58
N GLY A 124 18.62 6.88 -8.74
CA GLY A 124 18.32 8.30 -8.66
C GLY A 124 19.50 9.14 -8.17
N MET A 125 20.25 8.66 -7.16
CA MET A 125 21.48 9.31 -6.69
C MET A 125 22.55 9.32 -7.78
N LEU A 126 22.73 8.20 -8.48
CA LEU A 126 23.70 8.10 -9.57
C LEU A 126 23.36 9.06 -10.71
N ALA A 127 22.12 9.09 -11.13
CA ALA A 127 21.61 10.00 -12.16
C ALA A 127 21.71 11.48 -11.74
N GLY A 128 21.38 11.80 -10.49
CA GLY A 128 21.48 13.16 -9.96
C GLY A 128 22.92 13.66 -9.85
N ARG A 129 23.87 12.77 -9.53
CA ARG A 129 25.29 13.06 -9.51
C ARG A 129 25.89 13.24 -10.90
N LEU A 130 25.56 12.32 -11.83
CA LEU A 130 26.08 12.28 -13.20
C LEU A 130 25.14 12.99 -14.18
N ARG A 131 24.68 14.17 -13.78
CA ARG A 131 23.79 14.99 -14.57
C ARG A 131 24.32 15.20 -16.01
N ASP A 132 23.40 15.20 -16.99
CA ASP A 132 23.64 15.42 -18.41
C ASP A 132 24.61 14.41 -19.07
N THR A 133 24.83 13.24 -18.43
CA THR A 133 25.55 12.09 -19.01
C THR A 133 24.58 11.03 -19.54
N LEU A 134 25.13 10.01 -20.22
CA LEU A 134 24.35 8.83 -20.67
C LEU A 134 23.64 8.11 -19.51
N VAL A 135 24.28 8.03 -18.34
CA VAL A 135 23.68 7.42 -17.14
C VAL A 135 22.42 8.16 -16.71
N ASP A 136 22.48 9.49 -16.72
CA ASP A 136 21.32 10.33 -16.42
C ASP A 136 20.22 10.17 -17.47
N ALA A 137 20.57 10.11 -18.75
CA ALA A 137 19.61 9.87 -19.83
C ALA A 137 18.92 8.50 -19.70
N LEU A 138 19.68 7.43 -19.44
CA LEU A 138 19.15 6.08 -19.25
C LEU A 138 18.24 5.99 -18.00
N ALA A 139 18.60 6.61 -16.88
CA ALA A 139 17.77 6.65 -15.69
C ALA A 139 16.43 7.40 -15.93
N ARG A 140 16.45 8.46 -16.74
CA ARG A 140 15.21 9.16 -17.15
C ARG A 140 14.35 8.29 -18.06
N LEU A 141 14.95 7.63 -19.04
CA LEU A 141 14.24 6.71 -19.93
C LEU A 141 13.63 5.54 -19.15
N TYR A 142 14.39 4.96 -18.22
CA TYR A 142 13.88 3.93 -17.31
C TYR A 142 12.65 4.41 -16.55
N GLY A 143 12.73 5.58 -15.89
CA GLY A 143 11.60 6.12 -15.13
C GLY A 143 10.36 6.40 -15.98
N ILE A 144 10.53 6.91 -17.21
CA ILE A 144 9.43 7.14 -18.15
C ILE A 144 8.83 5.82 -18.62
N PHE A 145 9.67 4.87 -19.04
CA PHE A 145 9.23 3.61 -19.60
C PHE A 145 8.49 2.77 -18.56
N ILE A 146 9.08 2.60 -17.38
CA ILE A 146 8.48 1.75 -16.33
C ILE A 146 7.16 2.35 -15.78
N TYR A 147 7.04 3.68 -15.74
CA TYR A 147 5.82 4.34 -15.31
C TYR A 147 4.69 4.31 -16.35
N ALA A 148 5.04 4.23 -17.64
CA ALA A 148 4.07 4.18 -18.73
C ALA A 148 3.40 2.81 -18.89
N ILE A 149 4.04 1.74 -18.39
CA ILE A 149 3.52 0.37 -18.50
C ILE A 149 2.51 0.14 -17.37
N PRO A 150 1.28 -0.32 -17.68
CA PRO A 150 0.34 -0.77 -16.67
C PRO A 150 0.93 -1.91 -15.83
N VAL A 151 0.80 -1.82 -14.50
CA VAL A 151 1.42 -2.79 -13.57
C VAL A 151 0.99 -4.23 -13.85
N PHE A 152 -0.29 -4.47 -14.11
CA PHE A 152 -0.80 -5.80 -14.44
C PHE A 152 -0.20 -6.35 -15.74
N PHE A 153 0.00 -5.50 -16.76
CA PHE A 153 0.61 -5.91 -18.03
C PHE A 153 2.09 -6.29 -17.82
N LEU A 154 2.83 -5.52 -17.02
CA LEU A 154 4.19 -5.88 -16.62
C LEU A 154 4.22 -7.22 -15.87
N GLY A 155 3.23 -7.46 -15.01
CA GLY A 155 3.04 -8.73 -14.32
C GLY A 155 2.84 -9.90 -15.26
N LEU A 156 1.93 -9.77 -16.23
CA LEU A 156 1.69 -10.79 -17.24
C LEU A 156 2.94 -11.10 -18.10
N LEU A 157 3.70 -10.05 -18.47
CA LEU A 157 4.97 -10.24 -19.17
C LEU A 157 6.01 -10.97 -18.31
N ALA A 158 6.07 -10.64 -17.01
CA ALA A 158 6.96 -11.30 -16.05
C ALA A 158 6.60 -12.80 -15.88
N GLN A 159 5.30 -13.10 -15.73
CA GLN A 159 4.80 -14.48 -15.68
C GLN A 159 5.12 -15.26 -16.96
N LEU A 160 4.88 -14.65 -18.13
CA LEU A 160 5.21 -15.28 -19.42
C LEU A 160 6.70 -15.57 -19.53
N LEU A 161 7.56 -14.61 -19.22
CA LEU A 161 9.01 -14.75 -19.38
C LEU A 161 9.60 -15.69 -18.32
N PHE A 162 9.41 -15.37 -17.05
CA PHE A 162 10.08 -16.08 -15.95
C PHE A 162 9.35 -17.36 -15.53
N GLY A 163 8.04 -17.40 -15.66
CA GLY A 163 7.25 -18.57 -15.29
C GLY A 163 7.09 -19.57 -16.42
N HIS A 164 6.76 -19.11 -17.65
CA HIS A 164 6.37 -20.00 -18.74
C HIS A 164 7.53 -20.34 -19.70
N ILE A 165 8.32 -19.33 -20.10
CA ILE A 165 9.42 -19.55 -21.06
C ILE A 165 10.65 -20.09 -20.35
N LEU A 166 11.07 -19.43 -19.26
CA LEU A 166 12.29 -19.79 -18.54
C LEU A 166 12.06 -20.85 -17.46
N ASN A 167 10.83 -20.99 -16.97
CA ASN A 167 10.45 -21.88 -15.84
C ASN A 167 11.32 -21.68 -14.60
N TRP A 168 11.66 -20.43 -14.27
CA TRP A 168 12.51 -20.10 -13.12
C TRP A 168 11.71 -19.84 -11.84
N LEU A 169 10.53 -19.25 -11.97
CA LEU A 169 9.74 -18.77 -10.84
C LEU A 169 8.27 -19.16 -10.97
N PRO A 170 7.58 -19.42 -9.86
CA PRO A 170 6.15 -19.65 -9.85
C PRO A 170 5.39 -18.40 -10.28
N THR A 171 4.23 -18.60 -10.90
CA THR A 171 3.43 -17.53 -11.52
C THR A 171 2.24 -17.09 -10.69
N SER A 172 1.90 -17.81 -9.62
CA SER A 172 0.69 -17.54 -8.85
C SER A 172 0.80 -18.07 -7.42
N SER A 173 -0.11 -17.63 -6.55
CA SER A 173 -0.21 -17.99 -5.13
C SER A 173 0.94 -17.46 -4.26
N GLN A 174 0.80 -17.58 -2.95
CA GLN A 174 1.78 -17.11 -1.97
C GLN A 174 2.82 -18.20 -1.62
N ALA A 175 2.48 -19.46 -1.86
CA ALA A 175 3.32 -20.63 -1.59
C ALA A 175 2.89 -21.81 -2.46
N SER A 176 3.74 -22.83 -2.54
CA SER A 176 3.35 -24.13 -3.09
C SER A 176 2.28 -24.79 -2.23
N VAL A 177 1.47 -25.68 -2.81
CA VAL A 177 0.39 -26.38 -2.11
C VAL A 177 0.88 -27.13 -0.89
N ILE A 178 2.09 -27.69 -0.96
CA ILE A 178 2.72 -28.45 0.13
C ILE A 178 3.02 -27.51 1.31
N VAL A 179 3.76 -26.43 1.05
CA VAL A 179 4.14 -25.45 2.07
C VAL A 179 2.90 -24.80 2.69
N GLN A 180 1.88 -24.48 1.87
CA GLN A 180 0.64 -23.90 2.37
C GLN A 180 -0.14 -24.86 3.29
N ALA A 181 -0.04 -26.17 3.08
CA ALA A 181 -0.70 -27.17 3.92
C ALA A 181 0.04 -27.44 5.23
N GLU A 182 1.36 -27.26 5.26
CA GLU A 182 2.22 -27.55 6.42
C GLU A 182 2.36 -26.36 7.38
N LEU A 183 2.33 -25.13 6.86
CA LEU A 183 2.47 -23.91 7.66
C LEU A 183 1.23 -23.63 8.52
N GLN A 184 1.50 -23.33 9.79
CA GLN A 184 0.46 -22.86 10.73
C GLN A 184 0.42 -21.33 10.71
N PRO A 185 -0.71 -20.70 10.30
CA PRO A 185 -0.80 -19.25 10.24
C PRO A 185 -0.93 -18.64 11.64
N HIS A 186 0.12 -18.00 12.15
CA HIS A 186 0.14 -17.24 13.40
C HIS A 186 -0.09 -15.75 13.15
N THR A 187 0.68 -15.18 12.23
CA THR A 187 0.63 -13.77 11.85
C THR A 187 -0.05 -13.55 10.49
N ASN A 188 -0.26 -14.62 9.73
CA ASN A 188 -0.67 -14.64 8.34
C ASN A 188 0.34 -13.95 7.36
N ILE A 189 1.55 -13.65 7.84
CA ILE A 189 2.72 -13.32 7.01
C ILE A 189 3.53 -14.61 6.91
N LEU A 190 3.40 -15.35 5.80
CA LEU A 190 3.90 -16.72 5.73
C LEU A 190 5.41 -16.83 5.97
N ILE A 191 6.19 -15.83 5.54
CA ILE A 191 7.64 -15.81 5.81
C ILE A 191 7.92 -15.70 7.32
N LEU A 192 7.17 -14.88 8.06
CA LEU A 192 7.32 -14.77 9.51
C LEU A 192 6.83 -16.04 10.22
N ASP A 193 5.73 -16.60 9.74
CA ASP A 193 5.16 -17.82 10.31
C ASP A 193 6.12 -18.99 10.13
N ALA A 194 6.75 -19.15 8.96
CA ALA A 194 7.81 -20.15 8.73
C ALA A 194 9.02 -19.96 9.65
N MET A 195 9.41 -18.70 9.93
CA MET A 195 10.50 -18.42 10.88
C MET A 195 10.11 -18.76 12.33
N ILE A 196 8.87 -18.47 12.73
CA ILE A 196 8.34 -18.76 14.08
C ILE A 196 8.30 -20.27 14.31
N ASP A 197 7.85 -21.04 13.32
CA ASP A 197 7.74 -22.48 13.39
C ASP A 197 9.07 -23.21 13.17
N GLY A 198 10.14 -22.47 12.85
CA GLY A 198 11.45 -23.05 12.57
C GLY A 198 11.54 -23.81 11.23
N GLN A 199 10.58 -23.58 10.35
CA GLN A 199 10.48 -24.21 9.00
C GLN A 199 11.34 -23.45 7.98
N TRP A 200 12.63 -23.32 8.24
CA TRP A 200 13.58 -22.60 7.38
C TRP A 200 13.69 -23.17 5.98
N GLY A 201 13.34 -24.45 5.78
CA GLY A 201 13.32 -25.13 4.48
C GLY A 201 12.28 -24.58 3.51
N ASP A 202 11.22 -23.94 4.01
CA ASP A 202 10.10 -23.44 3.22
C ASP A 202 10.31 -22.00 2.75
N ILE A 203 11.22 -21.27 3.40
CA ILE A 203 11.53 -19.86 3.06
C ILE A 203 11.91 -19.68 1.58
N PRO A 204 12.73 -20.54 0.94
CA PRO A 204 13.02 -20.41 -0.49
C PRO A 204 11.78 -20.51 -1.38
N ASP A 205 10.81 -21.36 -1.07
CA ASP A 205 9.54 -21.48 -1.79
C ASP A 205 8.72 -20.20 -1.67
N LEU A 206 8.55 -19.70 -0.44
CA LEU A 206 7.83 -18.47 -0.14
C LEU A 206 8.44 -17.25 -0.86
N LEU A 207 9.76 -17.13 -0.82
CA LEU A 207 10.49 -16.05 -1.53
C LEU A 207 10.36 -16.17 -3.05
N ALA A 208 10.37 -17.40 -3.60
CA ALA A 208 10.19 -17.60 -5.03
C ALA A 208 8.80 -17.14 -5.50
N HIS A 209 7.74 -17.42 -4.72
CA HIS A 209 6.38 -16.98 -5.01
C HIS A 209 6.22 -15.47 -4.86
N LEU A 210 6.86 -14.86 -3.87
CA LEU A 210 6.81 -13.42 -3.60
C LEU A 210 7.59 -12.59 -4.64
N LEU A 211 8.63 -13.17 -5.26
CA LEU A 211 9.61 -12.41 -6.05
C LEU A 211 8.97 -11.73 -7.27
N LEU A 212 8.21 -12.47 -8.10
CA LEU A 212 7.60 -11.90 -9.30
C LEU A 212 6.60 -10.77 -8.99
N PRO A 213 5.60 -10.95 -8.12
CA PRO A 213 4.65 -9.88 -7.80
C PRO A 213 5.33 -8.69 -7.13
N ALA A 214 6.27 -8.92 -6.19
CA ALA A 214 6.98 -7.84 -5.50
C ALA A 214 7.90 -7.05 -6.44
N VAL A 215 8.62 -7.71 -7.34
CA VAL A 215 9.47 -7.06 -8.36
C VAL A 215 8.61 -6.26 -9.33
N THR A 216 7.52 -6.83 -9.82
CA THR A 216 6.61 -6.14 -10.76
C THR A 216 6.09 -4.84 -10.16
N LEU A 217 5.53 -4.91 -8.96
CA LEU A 217 4.97 -3.76 -8.26
C LEU A 217 6.06 -2.75 -7.84
N GLY A 218 7.18 -3.27 -7.31
CA GLY A 218 8.31 -2.48 -6.86
C GLY A 218 9.02 -1.73 -7.98
N LEU A 219 9.18 -2.31 -9.17
CA LEU A 219 9.77 -1.63 -10.31
C LEU A 219 8.94 -0.43 -10.77
N VAL A 220 7.62 -0.58 -10.88
CA VAL A 220 6.74 0.54 -11.27
C VAL A 220 6.93 1.73 -10.34
N ILE A 221 6.98 1.48 -9.03
CA ILE A 221 7.18 2.55 -8.03
C ILE A 221 8.60 3.08 -8.06
N SER A 222 9.59 2.23 -8.33
CA SER A 222 10.99 2.66 -8.40
C SER A 222 11.21 3.77 -9.44
N GLY A 223 10.43 3.79 -10.53
CA GLY A 223 10.48 4.85 -11.53
C GLY A 223 10.16 6.23 -10.95
N VAL A 224 9.16 6.31 -10.07
CA VAL A 224 8.82 7.54 -9.34
C VAL A 224 9.94 7.93 -8.37
N VAL A 225 10.48 6.93 -7.63
CA VAL A 225 11.56 7.14 -6.66
C VAL A 225 12.84 7.62 -7.36
N VAL A 226 13.24 7.00 -8.49
CA VAL A 226 14.39 7.44 -9.31
C VAL A 226 14.27 8.90 -9.68
N ARG A 227 13.13 9.30 -10.24
CA ARG A 227 12.88 10.68 -10.67
C ARG A 227 12.97 11.65 -9.49
N LEU A 228 12.35 11.30 -8.38
CA LEU A 228 12.31 12.14 -7.18
C LEU A 228 13.72 12.32 -6.58
N VAL A 229 14.43 11.22 -6.36
CA VAL A 229 15.79 11.23 -5.81
C VAL A 229 16.73 12.01 -6.71
N ARG A 230 16.68 11.78 -8.02
CA ARG A 230 17.47 12.50 -9.00
C ARG A 230 17.31 14.02 -8.88
N VAL A 231 16.04 14.49 -8.90
CA VAL A 231 15.75 15.95 -8.85
C VAL A 231 16.23 16.56 -7.54
N ASN A 232 15.94 15.92 -6.41
CA ASN A 232 16.31 16.44 -5.10
C ASN A 232 17.84 16.41 -4.86
N VAL A 233 18.53 15.35 -5.33
CA VAL A 233 19.99 15.28 -5.27
C VAL A 233 20.62 16.37 -6.16
N MET A 234 20.11 16.57 -7.38
CA MET A 234 20.60 17.64 -8.26
C MET A 234 20.45 19.03 -7.62
N GLN A 235 19.33 19.30 -6.95
CA GLN A 235 19.14 20.56 -6.23
C GLN A 235 20.10 20.69 -5.06
N ALA A 236 20.23 19.64 -4.25
CA ALA A 236 21.10 19.61 -3.09
C ALA A 236 22.59 19.79 -3.48
N MET A 237 23.01 19.28 -4.64
CA MET A 237 24.38 19.41 -5.14
C MET A 237 24.79 20.87 -5.50
N LYS A 238 23.83 21.78 -5.59
CA LYS A 238 24.07 23.21 -5.84
C LYS A 238 24.25 24.03 -4.56
N GLY A 239 24.13 23.42 -3.39
CA GLY A 239 24.21 24.14 -2.11
C GLY A 239 25.63 24.45 -1.70
N ASP A 240 25.84 25.60 -1.04
CA ASP A 240 27.17 26.10 -0.55
C ASP A 240 27.87 25.08 0.35
N TYR A 241 27.11 24.27 1.10
CA TYR A 241 27.65 23.21 1.94
C TYR A 241 28.34 22.10 1.13
N VAL A 242 27.95 21.91 -0.14
CA VAL A 242 28.58 20.96 -1.07
C VAL A 242 29.94 21.55 -1.53
N GLU A 243 29.95 22.82 -1.89
CA GLU A 243 31.20 23.53 -2.25
C GLU A 243 32.18 23.54 -1.09
N ALA A 244 31.73 23.86 0.11
CA ALA A 244 32.53 23.79 1.33
C ALA A 244 33.08 22.38 1.62
N ALA A 245 32.32 21.33 1.31
CA ALA A 245 32.76 19.96 1.47
C ALA A 245 33.86 19.59 0.44
N ARG A 246 33.67 20.04 -0.81
CA ARG A 246 34.71 19.88 -1.87
C ARG A 246 35.96 20.64 -1.56
N ALA A 247 35.85 21.88 -1.09
CA ALA A 247 37.01 22.70 -0.69
C ALA A 247 37.82 22.05 0.44
N ARG A 248 37.19 21.25 1.29
CA ARG A 248 37.85 20.41 2.32
C ARG A 248 38.45 19.12 1.78
N GLY A 249 38.47 18.90 0.46
CA GLY A 249 39.08 17.73 -0.18
C GLY A 249 38.31 16.42 0.02
N LEU A 250 37.01 16.48 0.40
CA LEU A 250 36.20 15.25 0.56
C LEU A 250 35.96 14.57 -0.79
N ARG A 251 36.02 13.23 -0.79
CA ARG A 251 35.74 12.43 -1.97
C ARG A 251 34.29 12.66 -2.45
N GLU A 252 34.10 12.77 -3.75
CA GLU A 252 32.78 13.08 -4.36
C GLU A 252 31.65 12.12 -3.89
N ARG A 253 31.96 10.84 -3.70
CA ARG A 253 31.02 9.88 -3.13
C ARG A 253 30.51 10.30 -1.73
N THR A 254 31.44 10.80 -0.88
CA THR A 254 31.11 11.29 0.46
C THR A 254 30.25 12.54 0.40
N VAL A 255 30.60 13.45 -0.52
CA VAL A 255 29.86 14.70 -0.77
C VAL A 255 28.42 14.35 -1.16
N VAL A 256 28.19 13.42 -2.11
CA VAL A 256 26.86 13.02 -2.56
C VAL A 256 26.07 12.36 -1.43
N VAL A 257 26.64 11.32 -0.79
CA VAL A 257 25.88 10.49 0.18
C VAL A 257 25.68 11.22 1.52
N ARG A 258 26.71 11.87 2.07
CA ARG A 258 26.62 12.46 3.41
C ARG A 258 26.15 13.92 3.42
N HIS A 259 26.37 14.67 2.35
CA HIS A 259 26.02 16.08 2.32
C HIS A 259 24.83 16.37 1.42
N ALA A 260 24.81 15.93 0.16
CA ALA A 260 23.69 16.20 -0.74
C ALA A 260 22.46 15.35 -0.41
N PHE A 261 22.62 14.02 -0.33
CA PHE A 261 21.49 13.11 -0.12
C PHE A 261 20.81 13.32 1.24
N LYS A 262 21.58 13.58 2.30
CA LYS A 262 21.02 13.87 3.63
C LYS A 262 20.04 15.05 3.60
N ASN A 263 20.37 16.10 2.83
CA ASN A 263 19.49 17.26 2.69
C ASN A 263 18.31 17.02 1.71
N ALA A 264 18.45 16.02 0.83
CA ALA A 264 17.38 15.58 -0.08
C ALA A 264 16.41 14.58 0.56
N LEU A 265 16.71 14.05 1.76
CA LEU A 265 15.93 12.97 2.39
C LEU A 265 14.49 13.35 2.68
N VAL A 266 14.22 14.57 3.17
CA VAL A 266 12.87 14.98 3.60
C VAL A 266 11.84 14.83 2.48
N PRO A 267 12.02 15.47 1.29
CA PRO A 267 11.05 15.29 0.21
C PRO A 267 11.02 13.84 -0.32
N ILE A 268 12.14 13.11 -0.25
CA ILE A 268 12.19 11.70 -0.67
C ILE A 268 11.33 10.85 0.26
N VAL A 269 11.49 10.96 1.57
CA VAL A 269 10.70 10.22 2.57
C VAL A 269 9.22 10.54 2.44
N THR A 270 8.87 11.83 2.29
CA THR A 270 7.47 12.27 2.15
C THR A 270 6.78 11.61 0.97
N VAL A 271 7.38 11.71 -0.22
CA VAL A 271 6.75 11.18 -1.44
C VAL A 271 6.82 9.65 -1.49
N THR A 272 7.93 9.04 -1.05
CA THR A 272 8.04 7.58 -0.96
C THR A 272 7.02 7.00 0.04
N GLY A 273 6.81 7.70 1.16
CA GLY A 273 5.76 7.32 2.11
C GLY A 273 4.36 7.45 1.51
N LEU A 274 4.07 8.51 0.75
CA LEU A 274 2.79 8.63 0.02
C LEU A 274 2.61 7.50 -0.98
N GLN A 275 3.68 7.07 -1.67
CA GLN A 275 3.65 5.90 -2.54
C GLN A 275 3.33 4.61 -1.77
N ALA A 276 3.81 4.46 -0.52
CA ALA A 276 3.44 3.33 0.33
C ALA A 276 1.94 3.29 0.65
N ALA A 277 1.32 4.45 0.90
CA ALA A 277 -0.13 4.55 1.08
C ALA A 277 -0.90 4.19 -0.20
N LEU A 278 -0.42 4.64 -1.37
CA LEU A 278 -1.01 4.32 -2.66
C LEU A 278 -0.85 2.84 -3.04
N LEU A 279 0.23 2.19 -2.56
CA LEU A 279 0.46 0.76 -2.79
C LEU A 279 -0.65 -0.11 -2.23
N LEU A 280 -1.18 0.20 -1.06
CA LEU A 280 -2.26 -0.59 -0.48
C LEU A 280 -3.50 -0.64 -1.37
N SER A 281 -3.81 0.46 -2.08
CA SER A 281 -4.91 0.49 -3.05
C SER A 281 -4.49 0.05 -4.46
N GLY A 282 -3.22 0.21 -4.83
CA GLY A 282 -2.66 -0.16 -6.14
C GLY A 282 -2.22 -1.62 -6.24
N ALA A 283 -2.07 -2.32 -5.12
CA ALA A 283 -1.73 -3.73 -5.11
C ALA A 283 -2.85 -4.64 -5.67
N VAL A 284 -4.11 -4.17 -5.68
CA VAL A 284 -5.30 -4.95 -6.10
C VAL A 284 -5.08 -5.64 -7.45
N LEU A 285 -4.64 -4.90 -8.48
CA LEU A 285 -4.42 -5.48 -9.81
C LEU A 285 -3.24 -6.46 -9.84
N THR A 286 -2.22 -6.25 -9.00
CA THR A 286 -1.09 -7.16 -8.89
C THR A 286 -1.51 -8.43 -8.15
N GLU A 287 -2.27 -8.31 -7.07
CA GLU A 287 -2.82 -9.44 -6.33
C GLU A 287 -3.70 -10.30 -7.20
N GLU A 288 -4.59 -9.70 -7.98
CA GLU A 288 -5.43 -10.40 -8.97
C GLU A 288 -4.58 -11.08 -10.04
N THR A 289 -3.59 -10.38 -10.64
CA THR A 289 -2.75 -10.93 -11.69
C THR A 289 -1.98 -12.16 -11.25
N PHE A 290 -1.47 -12.16 -10.01
CA PHE A 290 -0.67 -13.25 -9.46
C PHE A 290 -1.49 -14.22 -8.57
N ASN A 291 -2.82 -14.06 -8.51
CA ASN A 291 -3.68 -14.80 -7.58
C ASN A 291 -3.09 -14.80 -6.14
N TRP A 292 -2.59 -13.62 -5.72
CA TRP A 292 -2.04 -13.42 -4.40
C TRP A 292 -3.17 -13.24 -3.39
N PRO A 293 -3.21 -13.98 -2.27
CA PRO A 293 -4.36 -13.98 -1.37
C PRO A 293 -4.43 -12.72 -0.48
N GLY A 294 -4.35 -11.55 -1.10
CA GLY A 294 -4.42 -10.26 -0.42
C GLY A 294 -5.84 -9.69 -0.33
N ILE A 295 -5.98 -8.57 0.38
CA ILE A 295 -7.29 -7.89 0.54
C ILE A 295 -7.82 -7.38 -0.81
N GLY A 296 -6.93 -7.01 -1.75
CA GLY A 296 -7.34 -6.53 -3.07
C GLY A 296 -7.98 -7.64 -3.91
N ASN A 297 -7.44 -8.84 -3.86
CA ASN A 297 -8.02 -10.02 -4.51
C ASN A 297 -9.39 -10.36 -3.90
N GLU A 298 -9.50 -10.38 -2.57
CA GLU A 298 -10.77 -10.56 -1.87
C GLU A 298 -11.78 -9.45 -2.18
N LEU A 299 -11.33 -8.21 -2.35
CA LEU A 299 -12.19 -7.10 -2.75
C LEU A 299 -12.82 -7.35 -4.14
N ILE A 300 -12.05 -7.81 -5.10
CA ILE A 300 -12.56 -8.18 -6.45
C ILE A 300 -13.54 -9.34 -6.32
N TYR A 301 -13.18 -10.39 -5.58
CA TYR A 301 -14.05 -11.54 -5.34
C TYR A 301 -15.43 -11.13 -4.78
N TYR A 302 -15.46 -10.29 -3.72
CA TYR A 302 -16.73 -9.82 -3.14
C TYR A 302 -17.46 -8.83 -4.05
N LEU A 303 -16.73 -8.05 -4.85
CA LEU A 303 -17.34 -7.13 -5.82
C LEU A 303 -18.06 -7.89 -6.94
N GLU A 304 -17.45 -8.93 -7.47
CA GLU A 304 -18.05 -9.81 -8.49
C GLU A 304 -19.27 -10.55 -7.95
N ASN A 305 -19.21 -10.98 -6.69
CA ASN A 305 -20.34 -11.61 -5.98
C ASN A 305 -21.36 -10.60 -5.42
N ARG A 306 -21.17 -9.28 -5.68
CA ARG A 306 -22.06 -8.20 -5.22
C ARG A 306 -22.27 -8.17 -3.70
N ASP A 307 -21.31 -8.64 -2.94
CA ASP A 307 -21.32 -8.59 -1.48
C ASP A 307 -20.90 -7.20 -0.98
N TYR A 308 -21.87 -6.27 -1.02
CA TYR A 308 -21.61 -4.88 -0.66
C TYR A 308 -21.25 -4.68 0.82
N ILE A 309 -21.57 -5.61 1.71
CA ILE A 309 -21.16 -5.54 3.12
C ILE A 309 -19.66 -5.76 3.22
N ALA A 310 -19.16 -6.82 2.59
CA ALA A 310 -17.73 -7.11 2.52
C ALA A 310 -16.97 -5.97 1.83
N VAL A 311 -17.45 -5.52 0.65
CA VAL A 311 -16.85 -4.41 -0.11
C VAL A 311 -16.79 -3.13 0.72
N GLN A 312 -17.88 -2.76 1.40
CA GLN A 312 -17.92 -1.57 2.26
C GLN A 312 -16.91 -1.67 3.40
N GLY A 313 -16.83 -2.83 4.08
CA GLY A 313 -15.89 -3.06 5.17
C GLY A 313 -14.43 -2.97 4.71
N ILE A 314 -14.08 -3.63 3.61
CA ILE A 314 -12.73 -3.62 3.04
C ILE A 314 -12.32 -2.20 2.62
N ILE A 315 -13.17 -1.48 1.86
CA ILE A 315 -12.87 -0.10 1.43
C ILE A 315 -12.75 0.84 2.63
N THR A 316 -13.57 0.65 3.67
CA THR A 316 -13.49 1.42 4.92
C THR A 316 -12.11 1.25 5.57
N VAL A 317 -11.61 0.02 5.67
CA VAL A 317 -10.30 -0.24 6.28
C VAL A 317 -9.17 0.29 5.39
N PHE A 318 -9.26 0.17 4.07
CA PHE A 318 -8.29 0.83 3.17
C PHE A 318 -8.26 2.35 3.38
N ALA A 319 -9.40 2.99 3.46
CA ALA A 319 -9.47 4.43 3.73
C ALA A 319 -8.81 4.80 5.07
N LEU A 320 -9.09 4.05 6.12
CA LEU A 320 -8.47 4.25 7.44
C LEU A 320 -6.96 3.98 7.41
N ALA A 321 -6.51 2.95 6.69
CA ALA A 321 -5.09 2.63 6.53
C ALA A 321 -4.34 3.75 5.81
N VAL A 322 -4.89 4.32 4.73
CA VAL A 322 -4.31 5.47 4.03
C VAL A 322 -4.16 6.68 4.95
N VAL A 323 -5.17 6.96 5.78
CA VAL A 323 -5.10 8.04 6.77
C VAL A 323 -4.03 7.77 7.83
N ALA A 324 -3.97 6.55 8.34
CA ALA A 324 -2.96 6.15 9.33
C ALA A 324 -1.52 6.28 8.77
N ILE A 325 -1.29 5.82 7.54
CA ILE A 325 0.01 5.97 6.87
C ILE A 325 0.34 7.44 6.63
N SER A 326 -0.62 8.25 6.19
CA SER A 326 -0.42 9.70 6.01
C SER A 326 0.00 10.37 7.31
N LEU A 327 -0.66 10.02 8.43
CA LEU A 327 -0.29 10.52 9.75
C LEU A 327 1.12 10.05 10.16
N LEU A 328 1.44 8.78 9.92
CA LEU A 328 2.78 8.24 10.20
C LEU A 328 3.87 8.99 9.41
N ILE A 329 3.61 9.28 8.13
CA ILE A 329 4.54 10.08 7.29
C ILE A 329 4.72 11.48 7.87
N ASP A 330 3.64 12.14 8.30
CA ASP A 330 3.71 13.45 8.93
C ASP A 330 4.55 13.42 10.23
N LEU A 331 4.43 12.36 11.03
CA LEU A 331 5.23 12.14 12.24
C LEU A 331 6.72 11.93 11.90
N ILE A 332 7.01 11.09 10.89
CA ILE A 332 8.38 10.85 10.42
C ILE A 332 8.99 12.16 9.92
N ASN A 333 8.27 12.94 9.11
CA ASN A 333 8.73 14.23 8.61
C ASN A 333 9.01 15.21 9.74
N ALA A 334 8.14 15.30 10.74
CA ALA A 334 8.34 16.14 11.91
C ALA A 334 9.57 15.73 12.75
N TRP A 335 9.93 14.44 12.69
CA TRP A 335 11.14 13.94 13.36
C TRP A 335 12.42 14.20 12.54
N VAL A 336 12.35 13.99 11.22
CA VAL A 336 13.50 14.13 10.29
C VAL A 336 13.84 15.59 10.00
N ASP A 337 12.84 16.47 9.85
CA ASP A 337 13.04 17.88 9.54
C ASP A 337 12.71 18.80 10.73
N PRO A 338 13.73 19.31 11.45
CA PRO A 338 13.49 20.26 12.54
C PRO A 338 12.89 21.60 12.07
N ARG A 339 12.89 21.91 10.76
CA ARG A 339 12.31 23.15 10.21
C ARG A 339 10.78 23.11 10.14
N VAL A 340 10.19 21.94 10.10
CA VAL A 340 8.73 21.74 10.16
C VAL A 340 8.17 22.09 11.57
N ARG A 341 9.06 22.35 12.52
CA ARG A 341 8.69 22.66 13.92
C ARG A 341 8.46 24.16 14.17
N TYR A 342 8.58 25.01 13.14
CA TYR A 342 8.40 26.47 13.27
C TYR A 342 7.15 26.96 12.55
#